data_7b75910e5a4567994afcc5a104b3ce2e
#
_entry.id   7b75910e5a4567994afcc5a104b3ce2e
#
_cell.length_a   1.000
_cell.length_b   1.000
_cell.length_c   1.000
_cell.angle_alpha   90.00
_cell.angle_beta   90.00
_cell.angle_gamma   90.00
#
_symmetry.space_group_name_H-M   'P 1'
#
loop_
_entity.id
_entity.type
_entity.pdbx_description
1 polymer ?
#
loop_
_entity_poly.entity_id
_entity_poly.type
_entity_poly.pdbx_seq_one_letter_code
_entity_poly.pdbx_strand_id
1 'polypeptide(L)'
;TLKFTGPCCGYKSLEGNKNICKVCDWSNDPYQAMDPDLNAGLNGESLRWAQFHFKGLKKRVSGFEKDSKWCSFAAPVNVANNEHVVIRYFNPSH
;
A
#
# COMPACT_ATOMS: atom_id res chain seq x y z
N THR A 1 2.02 15.67 18.19
CA THR A 1 0.97 15.48 17.20
C THR A 1 0.69 14.02 16.99
N LEU A 2 -0.60 13.69 16.95
CA LEU A 2 -1.01 12.30 16.77
C LEU A 2 -0.73 11.84 15.34
N LYS A 3 -0.10 10.68 15.22
CA LYS A 3 0.20 10.11 13.91
C LYS A 3 -0.50 8.78 13.75
N PHE A 4 -0.96 8.53 12.54
CA PHE A 4 -1.66 7.31 12.20
C PHE A 4 -0.79 6.44 11.29
N THR A 5 -1.09 5.15 11.31
CA THR A 5 -0.33 4.20 10.51
C THR A 5 -0.70 4.34 9.04
N GLY A 6 0.31 4.49 8.19
CA GLY A 6 0.10 4.46 6.74
C GLY A 6 -0.18 3.04 6.31
N PRO A 7 -1.28 2.80 5.61
CA PRO A 7 -1.64 1.41 5.29
C PRO A 7 -0.70 0.74 4.30
N CYS A 8 0.03 1.53 3.51
CA CYS A 8 0.94 0.96 2.53
C CYS A 8 2.27 0.53 3.14
N CYS A 9 2.83 1.35 4.01
CA CYS A 9 4.17 1.11 4.54
C CYS A 9 4.20 0.59 5.97
N GLY A 10 3.11 0.78 6.72
CA GLY A 10 3.05 0.32 8.09
C GLY A 10 3.76 1.20 9.10
N TYR A 11 4.23 2.36 8.68
CA TYR A 11 4.85 3.31 9.59
C TYR A 11 3.82 4.33 10.08
N LYS A 12 4.00 4.80 11.31
CA LYS A 12 3.13 5.83 11.86
C LYS A 12 3.55 7.17 11.30
N SER A 13 3.11 7.42 10.08
CA SER A 13 3.59 8.54 9.28
C SER A 13 2.50 9.49 8.81
N LEU A 14 1.23 9.14 9.00
CA LEU A 14 0.12 10.00 8.60
C LEU A 14 -0.26 10.91 9.75
N GLU A 15 -0.23 12.20 9.51
CA GLU A 15 -0.68 13.16 10.49
C GLU A 15 -2.16 13.44 10.27
N GLY A 16 -2.84 13.84 11.33
CA GLY A 16 -4.29 13.94 11.32
C GLY A 16 -4.86 14.79 10.20
N ASN A 17 -4.15 15.84 9.81
CA ASN A 17 -4.64 16.73 8.76
C ASN A 17 -3.89 16.58 7.45
N LYS A 18 -3.09 15.54 7.33
CA LYS A 18 -2.32 15.30 6.12
C LYS A 18 -2.85 14.06 5.44
N ASN A 19 -2.95 14.13 4.12
CA ASN A 19 -3.52 13.04 3.34
C ASN A 19 -2.50 12.18 2.63
N ILE A 20 -1.23 12.56 2.68
CA ILE A 20 -0.19 11.82 1.96
C ILE A 20 0.88 11.36 2.93
N CYS A 21 1.20 10.07 2.86
CA CYS A 21 2.21 9.48 3.71
C CYS A 21 3.60 9.95 3.29
N LYS A 22 4.38 10.42 4.26
CA LYS A 22 5.72 10.92 3.95
C LYS A 22 6.72 9.81 3.71
N VAL A 23 6.38 8.56 4.03
CA VAL A 23 7.29 7.46 3.84
C VAL A 23 7.14 6.84 2.46
N CYS A 24 5.91 6.60 2.04
CA CYS A 24 5.66 5.88 0.81
C CYS A 24 4.81 6.65 -0.20
N ASP A 25 4.40 7.87 0.14
CA ASP A 25 3.60 8.75 -0.73
C ASP A 25 2.20 8.22 -1.02
N TRP A 26 1.74 7.27 -0.25
CA TRP A 26 0.36 6.79 -0.39
C TRP A 26 -0.61 7.89 0.00
N SER A 27 -1.55 8.18 -0.88
CA SER A 27 -2.61 9.12 -0.57
C SER A 27 -3.70 8.41 0.22
N ASN A 28 -4.19 9.07 1.26
CA ASN A 28 -5.17 8.47 2.14
C ASN A 28 -6.53 8.41 1.44
N ASP A 29 -6.88 7.25 0.94
CA ASP A 29 -8.14 7.00 0.25
C ASP A 29 -8.89 5.92 1.01
N PRO A 30 -9.99 6.27 1.67
CA PRO A 30 -10.69 5.27 2.50
C PRO A 30 -11.25 4.10 1.70
N TYR A 31 -11.59 4.33 0.45
CA TYR A 31 -12.10 3.23 -0.38
C TYR A 31 -11.00 2.25 -0.73
N GLN A 32 -9.84 2.76 -1.10
CA GLN A 32 -8.70 1.89 -1.39
C GLN A 32 -8.17 1.23 -0.12
N ALA A 33 -8.31 1.88 1.01
CA ALA A 33 -7.90 1.28 2.28
C ALA A 33 -8.81 0.12 2.67
N MET A 34 -10.09 0.22 2.34
CA MET A 34 -11.06 -0.83 2.66
C MET A 34 -11.01 -1.99 1.68
N ASP A 35 -10.62 -1.73 0.45
CA ASP A 35 -10.57 -2.75 -0.59
C ASP A 35 -9.15 -2.78 -1.16
N PRO A 36 -8.32 -3.70 -0.69
CA PRO A 36 -6.90 -3.71 -1.09
C PRO A 36 -6.67 -3.98 -2.57
N ASP A 37 -7.68 -4.42 -3.29
CA ASP A 37 -7.55 -4.69 -4.71
C ASP A 37 -8.21 -3.63 -5.58
N LEU A 38 -8.73 -2.57 -4.97
CA LEU A 38 -9.33 -1.48 -5.72
C LEU A 38 -8.22 -0.64 -6.35
N ASN A 39 -8.19 -0.60 -7.67
CA ASN A 39 -7.15 0.12 -8.40
C ASN A 39 -7.60 1.48 -8.92
N ALA A 40 -8.76 1.94 -8.48
CA ALA A 40 -9.28 3.26 -8.85
C ALA A 40 -9.39 4.10 -7.60
N GLY A 41 -8.95 5.34 -7.67
CA GLY A 41 -9.00 6.24 -6.54
C GLY A 41 -7.88 7.24 -6.59
N LEU A 42 -7.52 7.76 -5.43
CA LEU A 42 -6.47 8.78 -5.34
C LEU A 42 -5.09 8.25 -5.71
N ASN A 43 -4.89 6.94 -5.58
CA ASN A 43 -3.62 6.33 -5.90
C ASN A 43 -3.72 5.61 -7.23
N GLY A 44 -2.63 5.60 -7.97
CA GLY A 44 -2.61 4.99 -9.30
C GLY A 44 -2.61 3.48 -9.29
N GLU A 45 -2.59 2.86 -8.12
CA GLU A 45 -2.58 1.40 -8.00
C GLU A 45 -3.30 1.00 -6.73
N SER A 46 -3.63 -0.28 -6.63
CA SER A 46 -4.30 -0.79 -5.45
C SER A 46 -3.38 -0.77 -4.24
N LEU A 47 -3.96 -0.84 -3.05
CA LEU A 47 -3.18 -0.88 -1.83
C LEU A 47 -2.29 -2.13 -1.79
N ARG A 48 -2.81 -3.26 -2.24
CA ARG A 48 -2.02 -4.50 -2.26
C ARG A 48 -0.78 -4.36 -3.14
N TRP A 49 -0.93 -3.78 -4.33
CA TRP A 49 0.21 -3.54 -5.22
C TRP A 49 1.15 -2.50 -4.64
N ALA A 50 0.61 -1.46 -4.02
CA ALA A 50 1.44 -0.43 -3.40
C ALA A 50 2.30 -1.02 -2.29
N GLN A 51 1.72 -1.89 -1.46
CA GLN A 51 2.48 -2.56 -0.41
C GLN A 51 3.58 -3.43 -1.00
N PHE A 52 3.25 -4.16 -2.05
CA PHE A 52 4.22 -5.02 -2.71
C PHE A 52 5.38 -4.23 -3.28
N HIS A 53 5.07 -3.13 -3.96
CA HIS A 53 6.11 -2.29 -4.54
C HIS A 53 6.97 -1.62 -3.47
N PHE A 54 6.35 -1.11 -2.43
CA PHE A 54 7.10 -0.47 -1.36
C PHE A 54 8.05 -1.45 -0.68
N LYS A 55 7.57 -2.66 -0.43
CA LYS A 55 8.39 -3.69 0.19
C LYS A 55 9.59 -4.01 -0.69
N GLY A 56 9.39 -4.05 -1.99
CA GLY A 56 10.47 -4.33 -2.94
C GLY A 56 11.54 -3.25 -2.98
N LEU A 57 11.20 -2.04 -2.61
CA LEU A 57 12.18 -0.96 -2.57
C LEU A 57 13.22 -1.16 -1.47
N LYS A 58 12.86 -1.88 -0.43
CA LYS A 58 13.73 -2.08 0.74
C LYS A 58 14.24 -0.75 1.27
N LYS A 59 13.34 0.23 1.28
CA LYS A 59 13.68 1.58 1.64
C LYS A 59 14.05 1.66 3.11
N ARG A 60 15.12 2.36 3.41
CA ARG A 60 15.51 2.62 4.78
C ARG A 60 14.71 3.81 5.29
N VAL A 61 14.00 3.61 6.38
CA VAL A 61 13.13 4.63 6.94
C VAL A 61 13.68 5.08 8.29
N SER A 62 13.77 6.39 8.46
CA SER A 62 14.17 6.96 9.74
C SER A 62 13.19 8.07 10.09
N GLY A 63 13.04 8.32 11.39
CA GLY A 63 12.14 9.37 11.84
C GLY A 63 10.71 8.97 12.03
N PHE A 64 10.36 7.74 11.71
CA PHE A 64 9.01 7.23 11.88
C PHE A 64 9.05 5.85 12.53
N GLU A 65 8.06 5.59 13.36
CA GLU A 65 7.97 4.34 14.09
C GLU A 65 7.11 3.35 13.34
N LYS A 66 7.59 2.12 13.22
CA LYS A 66 6.80 1.05 12.61
C LYS A 66 5.69 0.63 13.55
N ASP A 67 4.50 0.46 13.01
CA ASP A 67 3.36 -0.03 13.79
C ASP A 67 3.47 -1.54 13.92
N SER A 68 3.71 -2.02 15.12
CA SER A 68 3.92 -3.44 15.37
C SER A 68 2.67 -4.28 15.13
N LYS A 69 1.51 -3.65 15.08
CA LYS A 69 0.25 -4.36 14.84
C LYS A 69 -0.13 -4.40 13.37
N TRP A 70 0.63 -3.72 12.54
CA TRP A 70 0.33 -3.67 11.11
C TRP A 70 0.99 -4.85 10.41
N CYS A 71 0.26 -5.42 9.45
CA CYS A 71 0.78 -6.45 8.57
C CYS A 71 0.37 -6.12 7.15
N SER A 72 1.25 -6.42 6.21
CA SER A 72 0.88 -6.25 4.81
C SER A 72 -0.05 -7.38 4.38
N PHE A 73 -0.83 -7.10 3.35
CA PHE A 73 -1.64 -8.14 2.74
C PHE A 73 -0.74 -9.10 1.97
N ALA A 74 -1.30 -10.24 1.62
CA ALA A 74 -0.59 -11.18 0.77
C ALA A 74 -0.21 -10.50 -0.54
N ALA A 75 0.88 -10.96 -1.15
CA ALA A 75 1.34 -10.40 -2.42
C ALA A 75 0.26 -10.56 -3.49
N PRO A 76 0.28 -9.70 -4.53
CA PRO A 76 -0.68 -9.82 -5.61
C PRO A 76 -0.60 -11.21 -6.24
N VAL A 77 -1.75 -11.66 -6.69
CA VAL A 77 -1.84 -12.96 -7.36
C VAL A 77 -0.99 -12.94 -8.62
N ASN A 78 -0.30 -14.01 -8.87
CA ASN A 78 0.48 -14.21 -10.10
C ASN A 78 1.75 -13.38 -10.19
N VAL A 79 2.16 -12.79 -9.09
CA VAL A 79 3.38 -12.00 -9.11
C VAL A 79 4.60 -12.85 -9.52
N ALA A 80 4.58 -14.12 -9.19
CA ALA A 80 5.70 -15.00 -9.50
C ALA A 80 5.67 -15.49 -10.94
N ASN A 81 4.61 -15.21 -11.66
CA ASN A 81 4.44 -15.71 -13.03
C ASN A 81 4.80 -14.68 -14.08
N ASN A 82 5.38 -13.59 -13.65
CA ASN A 82 5.96 -12.60 -14.56
C ASN A 82 4.99 -12.09 -15.61
N GLU A 83 5.34 -12.38 -16.85
CA GLU A 83 4.67 -11.79 -17.99
C GLU A 83 3.21 -12.14 -18.08
N HIS A 84 2.76 -13.13 -17.38
CA HIS A 84 1.36 -13.53 -17.42
C HIS A 84 0.52 -12.82 -16.37
N VAL A 85 1.18 -12.15 -15.48
CA VAL A 85 0.54 -11.56 -14.32
C VAL A 85 -0.57 -10.60 -14.70
N VAL A 86 -0.27 -9.71 -15.61
CA VAL A 86 -1.19 -8.64 -15.95
C VAL A 86 -2.50 -9.18 -16.45
N ILE A 87 -2.42 -10.09 -17.40
CA ILE A 87 -3.62 -10.64 -18.01
C ILE A 87 -4.47 -11.36 -17.00
N ARG A 88 -3.85 -12.21 -16.21
CA ARG A 88 -4.59 -13.01 -15.26
C ARG A 88 -5.16 -12.18 -14.12
N TYR A 89 -4.45 -11.16 -13.77
CA TYR A 89 -4.88 -10.30 -12.69
C TYR A 89 -6.13 -9.51 -13.06
N PHE A 90 -6.19 -9.04 -14.29
CA PHE A 90 -7.31 -8.24 -14.71
C PHE A 90 -8.54 -9.06 -15.05
N ASN A 91 -8.36 -10.34 -15.10
CA ASN A 91 -9.53 -11.16 -15.26
C ASN A 91 -10.01 -11.50 -13.91
N PRO A 92 -10.46 -10.88 -13.36
CA PRO A 92 -10.75 -11.19 -12.04
C PRO A 92 -12.02 -11.49 -11.81
N SER A 93 -11.53 -11.54 -12.19
CA SER A 93 -11.98 -11.65 -11.69
C SER A 93 -12.22 -11.52 -10.76
N HIS A 94 -12.20 -11.10 -10.98
CA HIS A 94 -12.26 -10.84 -10.06
C HIS A 94 -12.84 -10.51 -10.05
#